data_9857a9c4e4d9e2313cb38cda7e0cbe6f
#
_entry.id   9857a9c4e4d9e2313cb38cda7e0cbe6f
#
_cell.length_a   1.000
_cell.length_b   1.000
_cell.length_c   1.000
_cell.angle_alpha   90.00
_cell.angle_beta   90.00
_cell.angle_gamma   90.00
#
_symmetry.space_group_name_H-M   'P 1'
#
loop_
_entity.id
_entity.type
_entity.pdbx_description
1 polymer ?
#
loop_
_entity_poly.entity_id
_entity_poly.type
_entity_poly.pdbx_seq_one_letter_code
_entity_poly.pdbx_strand_id
1 'polypeptide(L)'
;MVTYKSAQMVSTKEGRQYHIGLAPGELAPFILVTGEPDRARRVSTYFDTVTCERASREYLTFTGVYKGVPLSVMATGMGPDNTEIACVELCQIVEHPTVIRIGSSGSLKKGIELADLVISTSAVRLENTSTSYVVQGYPAVAHYECVLALLEAANKLSLPHHLGVTATASGFYGSQGRAVPGFTPRNQNLPAELDAMNVSNLEMEASCWFTLGTYRGFRTGAVCAVYANRHKDVFIDTETKDLAEKRCIETGLEAILQLHKMDQAKKKHQHWFPSLGM
;
A
#
# COMPACT_ATOMS: atom_id res chain seq x y z
N MET A 1 -9.07 -27.54 20.05
CA MET A 1 -9.28 -26.09 20.39
C MET A 1 -8.03 -25.32 20.09
N VAL A 2 -8.13 -24.19 19.38
CA VAL A 2 -6.99 -23.28 19.16
C VAL A 2 -6.74 -22.52 20.47
N THR A 3 -5.50 -22.52 20.93
CA THR A 3 -5.10 -21.82 22.18
C THR A 3 -4.13 -20.70 21.83
N TYR A 4 -4.43 -19.48 22.26
CA TYR A 4 -3.59 -18.30 22.07
C TYR A 4 -2.65 -18.11 23.28
N LYS A 5 -1.50 -17.44 23.04
CA LYS A 5 -0.47 -17.22 24.06
C LYS A 5 -0.97 -16.33 25.21
N SER A 6 -1.61 -15.21 24.89
CA SER A 6 -2.16 -14.28 25.89
C SER A 6 -3.13 -13.29 25.23
N ALA A 7 -3.79 -12.45 26.04
CA ALA A 7 -4.62 -11.35 25.56
C ALA A 7 -3.81 -10.22 24.88
N GLN A 8 -2.53 -10.07 25.20
CA GLN A 8 -1.64 -9.08 24.59
C GLN A 8 -0.92 -9.63 23.35
N MET A 9 -0.58 -10.93 23.34
CA MET A 9 0.05 -11.62 22.21
C MET A 9 -0.92 -12.64 21.64
N VAL A 10 -1.80 -12.16 20.77
CA VAL A 10 -2.91 -12.94 20.20
C VAL A 10 -2.40 -13.79 19.03
N SER A 11 -1.49 -14.73 19.33
CA SER A 11 -0.98 -15.72 18.37
C SER A 11 -0.99 -17.11 19.00
N THR A 12 -1.06 -18.18 18.18
CA THR A 12 -0.93 -19.56 18.67
C THR A 12 0.50 -19.84 19.14
N LYS A 13 0.72 -21.00 19.79
CA LYS A 13 2.06 -21.41 20.20
C LYS A 13 3.03 -21.52 19.01
N GLU A 14 2.54 -21.92 17.86
CA GLU A 14 3.28 -22.04 16.58
C GLU A 14 3.45 -20.69 15.88
N GLY A 15 2.99 -19.58 16.46
CA GLY A 15 3.14 -18.24 15.93
C GLY A 15 2.09 -17.81 14.90
N ARG A 16 1.01 -18.60 14.69
CA ARG A 16 -0.08 -18.20 13.79
C ARG A 16 -0.82 -17.00 14.36
N GLN A 17 -0.91 -15.94 13.57
CA GLN A 17 -1.52 -14.67 13.94
C GLN A 17 -3.05 -14.76 13.92
N TYR A 18 -3.70 -13.97 14.78
CA TYR A 18 -5.13 -14.09 15.01
C TYR A 18 -5.99 -13.52 13.88
N HIS A 19 -5.64 -12.34 13.37
CA HIS A 19 -6.44 -11.66 12.35
C HIS A 19 -6.05 -12.10 10.94
N ILE A 20 -4.76 -11.98 10.56
CA ILE A 20 -4.31 -12.35 9.22
C ILE A 20 -4.25 -13.86 9.00
N GLY A 21 -4.31 -14.66 10.06
CA GLY A 21 -4.35 -16.12 9.99
C GLY A 21 -3.08 -16.79 9.48
N LEU A 22 -1.98 -16.07 9.33
CA LEU A 22 -0.70 -16.56 8.81
C LEU A 22 0.26 -16.98 9.94
N ALA A 23 1.14 -17.91 9.64
CA ALA A 23 2.21 -18.39 10.52
C ALA A 23 3.59 -18.10 9.91
N PRO A 24 4.68 -18.17 10.69
CA PRO A 24 6.05 -18.07 10.18
C PRO A 24 6.28 -19.04 9.00
N GLY A 25 6.89 -18.54 7.91
CA GLY A 25 7.13 -19.29 6.67
C GLY A 25 5.97 -19.26 5.66
N GLU A 26 4.79 -18.76 6.02
CA GLU A 26 3.65 -18.62 5.10
C GLU A 26 3.63 -17.25 4.36
N LEU A 27 4.57 -16.34 4.65
CA LEU A 27 4.67 -15.00 4.03
C LEU A 27 6.08 -14.77 3.49
N ALA A 28 6.18 -14.24 2.27
CA ALA A 28 7.45 -13.87 1.65
C ALA A 28 7.95 -12.51 2.16
N PRO A 29 9.25 -12.17 2.02
CA PRO A 29 9.80 -10.90 2.46
C PRO A 29 9.35 -9.69 1.60
N PHE A 30 9.03 -9.91 0.32
CA PHE A 30 8.38 -8.91 -0.53
C PHE A 30 6.86 -9.10 -0.46
N ILE A 31 6.13 -8.03 -0.18
CA ILE A 31 4.69 -8.09 0.04
C ILE A 31 4.01 -6.96 -0.73
N LEU A 32 3.11 -7.31 -1.65
CA LEU A 32 2.13 -6.36 -2.17
C LEU A 32 0.92 -6.32 -1.24
N VAL A 33 0.43 -5.13 -0.92
CA VAL A 33 -0.79 -4.98 -0.12
C VAL A 33 -1.85 -4.19 -0.86
N THR A 34 -3.09 -4.58 -0.70
CA THR A 34 -4.26 -3.94 -1.33
C THR A 34 -5.44 -3.92 -0.37
N GLY A 35 -6.37 -2.99 -0.54
CA GLY A 35 -7.61 -2.97 0.25
C GLY A 35 -8.62 -4.02 -0.20
N GLU A 36 -8.61 -4.41 -1.47
CA GLU A 36 -9.65 -5.23 -2.10
C GLU A 36 -9.21 -6.70 -2.25
N PRO A 37 -9.97 -7.69 -1.72
CA PRO A 37 -9.63 -9.11 -1.86
C PRO A 37 -9.56 -9.58 -3.32
N ASP A 38 -10.44 -9.10 -4.20
CA ASP A 38 -10.42 -9.49 -5.61
C ASP A 38 -9.17 -8.99 -6.34
N ARG A 39 -8.61 -7.85 -5.95
CA ARG A 39 -7.31 -7.41 -6.47
C ARG A 39 -6.18 -8.34 -6.01
N ALA A 40 -6.20 -8.83 -4.78
CA ALA A 40 -5.23 -9.84 -4.34
C ALA A 40 -5.34 -11.12 -5.16
N ARG A 41 -6.56 -11.59 -5.48
CA ARG A 41 -6.79 -12.72 -6.40
C ARG A 41 -6.23 -12.43 -7.79
N ARG A 42 -6.48 -11.25 -8.37
CA ARG A 42 -5.92 -10.85 -9.66
C ARG A 42 -4.39 -10.86 -9.64
N VAL A 43 -3.75 -10.35 -8.59
CA VAL A 43 -2.27 -10.39 -8.45
C VAL A 43 -1.76 -11.83 -8.43
N SER A 44 -2.42 -12.73 -7.70
CA SER A 44 -1.98 -14.12 -7.61
C SER A 44 -1.99 -14.87 -8.96
N THR A 45 -2.79 -14.42 -9.93
CA THR A 45 -2.79 -15.00 -11.29
C THR A 45 -1.52 -14.72 -12.09
N TYR A 46 -0.70 -13.77 -11.67
CA TYR A 46 0.61 -13.48 -12.27
C TYR A 46 1.74 -14.34 -11.70
N PHE A 47 1.49 -15.05 -10.60
CA PHE A 47 2.52 -15.89 -9.95
C PHE A 47 2.83 -17.13 -10.78
N ASP A 48 4.10 -17.48 -10.89
CA ASP A 48 4.56 -18.73 -11.51
C ASP A 48 4.04 -19.94 -10.75
N THR A 49 4.01 -19.82 -9.42
CA THR A 49 3.47 -20.83 -8.49
C THR A 49 2.88 -20.15 -7.26
N VAL A 50 1.79 -20.68 -6.73
CA VAL A 50 1.21 -20.30 -5.44
C VAL A 50 1.52 -21.40 -4.44
N THR A 51 2.19 -21.07 -3.35
CA THR A 51 2.61 -22.01 -2.30
C THR A 51 1.76 -21.93 -1.04
N CYS A 52 1.11 -20.79 -0.81
CA CYS A 52 0.19 -20.61 0.30
C CYS A 52 -0.99 -19.71 -0.13
N GLU A 53 -2.19 -20.13 0.23
CA GLU A 53 -3.41 -19.31 0.18
C GLU A 53 -4.02 -19.30 1.57
N ARG A 54 -4.32 -18.11 2.10
CA ARG A 54 -4.93 -17.95 3.42
C ARG A 54 -6.00 -16.89 3.40
N ALA A 55 -7.21 -17.26 3.74
CA ALA A 55 -8.29 -16.34 4.01
C ALA A 55 -8.59 -16.34 5.52
N SER A 56 -8.68 -15.17 6.11
CA SER A 56 -9.04 -14.98 7.51
C SER A 56 -9.72 -13.63 7.66
N ARG A 57 -10.99 -13.62 8.05
CA ARG A 57 -11.80 -12.39 8.09
C ARG A 57 -11.77 -11.69 6.72
N GLU A 58 -11.48 -10.39 6.67
CA GLU A 58 -11.28 -9.60 5.44
C GLU A 58 -9.89 -9.77 4.82
N TYR A 59 -8.96 -10.40 5.52
CA TYR A 59 -7.60 -10.62 5.02
C TYR A 59 -7.54 -11.83 4.09
N LEU A 60 -7.01 -11.63 2.91
CA LEU A 60 -6.77 -12.69 1.93
C LEU A 60 -5.34 -12.59 1.43
N THR A 61 -4.56 -13.64 1.65
CA THR A 61 -3.14 -13.67 1.29
C THR A 61 -2.85 -14.81 0.33
N PHE A 62 -2.08 -14.52 -0.71
CA PHE A 62 -1.42 -15.51 -1.57
C PHE A 62 0.08 -15.31 -1.45
N THR A 63 0.81 -16.40 -1.26
CA THR A 63 2.28 -16.42 -1.28
C THR A 63 2.74 -17.38 -2.37
N GLY A 64 3.77 -16.98 -3.10
CA GLY A 64 4.28 -17.78 -4.21
C GLY A 64 5.57 -17.20 -4.79
N VAL A 65 5.77 -17.45 -6.07
CA VAL A 65 6.93 -16.99 -6.83
C VAL A 65 6.45 -16.21 -8.04
N TYR A 66 7.05 -15.06 -8.30
CA TYR A 66 6.83 -14.26 -9.50
C TYR A 66 8.16 -13.98 -10.20
N LYS A 67 8.35 -14.53 -11.39
CA LYS A 67 9.60 -14.43 -12.18
C LYS A 67 10.86 -14.77 -11.34
N GLY A 68 10.76 -15.87 -10.59
CA GLY A 68 11.84 -16.34 -9.73
C GLY A 68 12.01 -15.61 -8.39
N VAL A 69 11.19 -14.58 -8.07
CA VAL A 69 11.24 -13.83 -6.81
C VAL A 69 10.13 -14.28 -5.88
N PRO A 70 10.42 -14.71 -4.64
CA PRO A 70 9.40 -14.98 -3.63
C PRO A 70 8.59 -13.72 -3.32
N LEU A 71 7.28 -13.80 -3.42
CA LEU A 71 6.35 -12.69 -3.29
C LEU A 71 5.07 -13.12 -2.61
N SER A 72 4.54 -12.26 -1.76
CA SER A 72 3.17 -12.37 -1.24
C SER A 72 2.32 -11.20 -1.71
N VAL A 73 1.03 -11.43 -1.85
CA VAL A 73 0.03 -10.37 -1.93
C VAL A 73 -1.00 -10.56 -0.83
N MET A 74 -1.32 -9.49 -0.11
CA MET A 74 -2.30 -9.49 0.98
C MET A 74 -3.36 -8.42 0.76
N ALA A 75 -4.62 -8.81 0.75
CA ALA A 75 -5.72 -7.87 0.95
C ALA A 75 -5.87 -7.59 2.44
N THR A 76 -6.00 -6.32 2.79
CA THR A 76 -6.09 -5.87 4.20
C THR A 76 -7.47 -5.33 4.58
N GLY A 77 -8.41 -5.24 3.62
CA GLY A 77 -9.59 -4.41 3.82
C GLY A 77 -9.27 -2.92 3.67
N MET A 78 -10.21 -2.05 4.02
CA MET A 78 -10.09 -0.61 3.88
C MET A 78 -9.74 0.06 5.21
N GLY A 79 -8.91 1.09 5.12
CA GLY A 79 -8.64 2.03 6.21
C GLY A 79 -7.42 1.71 7.07
N PRO A 80 -7.01 2.70 7.88
CA PRO A 80 -5.78 2.63 8.65
C PRO A 80 -5.83 1.60 9.77
N ASP A 81 -7.00 1.31 10.35
CA ASP A 81 -7.14 0.37 11.46
C ASP A 81 -6.87 -1.07 11.01
N ASN A 82 -7.43 -1.47 9.86
CA ASN A 82 -7.11 -2.77 9.25
C ASN A 82 -5.64 -2.84 8.79
N THR A 83 -5.11 -1.73 8.30
CA THR A 83 -3.69 -1.61 7.92
C THR A 83 -2.77 -1.82 9.12
N GLU A 84 -3.10 -1.24 10.25
CA GLU A 84 -2.34 -1.39 11.51
C GLU A 84 -2.29 -2.84 11.95
N ILE A 85 -3.44 -3.52 12.02
CA ILE A 85 -3.52 -4.93 12.39
C ILE A 85 -2.65 -5.79 11.46
N ALA A 86 -2.78 -5.60 10.13
CA ALA A 86 -1.96 -6.32 9.17
C ALA A 86 -0.46 -6.05 9.38
N CYS A 87 -0.06 -4.78 9.57
CA CYS A 87 1.32 -4.38 9.78
C CYS A 87 1.92 -5.00 11.05
N VAL A 88 1.20 -4.94 12.15
CA VAL A 88 1.66 -5.49 13.43
C VAL A 88 1.83 -7.01 13.34
N GLU A 89 0.82 -7.70 12.82
CA GLU A 89 0.83 -9.16 12.76
C GLU A 89 1.83 -9.71 11.74
N LEU A 90 2.00 -9.07 10.56
CA LEU A 90 3.00 -9.51 9.59
C LEU A 90 4.43 -9.35 10.12
N CYS A 91 4.70 -8.31 10.92
CA CYS A 91 6.00 -8.10 11.55
C CYS A 91 6.33 -9.14 12.64
N GLN A 92 5.36 -9.95 13.08
CA GLN A 92 5.62 -11.06 14.01
C GLN A 92 6.09 -12.32 13.28
N ILE A 93 5.94 -12.39 11.97
CA ILE A 93 6.21 -13.60 11.17
C ILE A 93 7.22 -13.40 10.04
N VAL A 94 7.53 -12.15 9.69
CA VAL A 94 8.56 -11.79 8.70
C VAL A 94 9.45 -10.70 9.26
N GLU A 95 10.76 -10.91 9.24
CA GLU A 95 11.76 -9.92 9.61
C GLU A 95 12.06 -8.99 8.43
N HIS A 96 12.09 -7.68 8.68
CA HIS A 96 12.43 -6.64 7.68
C HIS A 96 11.71 -6.78 6.33
N PRO A 97 10.37 -6.87 6.30
CA PRO A 97 9.65 -6.98 5.03
C PRO A 97 9.83 -5.75 4.16
N THR A 98 9.57 -5.91 2.87
CA THR A 98 9.37 -4.78 1.95
C THR A 98 7.92 -4.79 1.51
N VAL A 99 7.18 -3.74 1.85
CA VAL A 99 5.74 -3.65 1.60
C VAL A 99 5.46 -2.57 0.55
N ILE A 100 4.82 -2.94 -0.55
CA ILE A 100 4.33 -2.01 -1.57
C ILE A 100 2.80 -2.05 -1.59
N ARG A 101 2.19 -0.91 -1.28
CA ARG A 101 0.76 -0.74 -1.46
C ARG A 101 0.43 -0.48 -2.92
N ILE A 102 -0.48 -1.29 -3.46
CA ILE A 102 -1.12 -1.12 -4.76
C ILE A 102 -2.60 -0.80 -4.53
N GLY A 103 -2.98 0.45 -4.72
CA GLY A 103 -4.28 0.95 -4.30
C GLY A 103 -5.06 1.69 -5.36
N SER A 104 -6.20 2.24 -4.95
CA SER A 104 -6.97 3.23 -5.70
C SER A 104 -7.04 4.54 -4.93
N SER A 105 -7.20 5.66 -5.64
CA SER A 105 -7.23 6.99 -5.04
C SER A 105 -8.10 7.98 -5.83
N GLY A 106 -8.35 9.12 -5.22
CA GLY A 106 -8.93 10.27 -5.91
C GLY A 106 -7.90 11.35 -6.12
N SER A 107 -7.65 11.76 -7.38
CA SER A 107 -6.74 12.86 -7.69
C SER A 107 -7.31 14.20 -7.25
N LEU A 108 -6.43 15.09 -6.81
CA LEU A 108 -6.74 16.46 -6.40
C LEU A 108 -6.23 17.50 -7.41
N LYS A 109 -5.29 17.13 -8.27
CA LYS A 109 -4.59 18.02 -9.18
C LYS A 109 -5.22 18.05 -10.57
N LYS A 110 -5.23 19.24 -11.15
CA LYS A 110 -5.46 19.40 -12.59
C LYS A 110 -4.31 18.74 -13.37
N GLY A 111 -4.64 17.87 -14.32
CA GLY A 111 -3.66 17.16 -15.13
C GLY A 111 -3.29 15.76 -14.63
N ILE A 112 -3.86 15.31 -13.51
CA ILE A 112 -3.84 13.90 -13.10
C ILE A 112 -5.19 13.29 -13.51
N GLU A 113 -5.19 12.42 -14.51
CA GLU A 113 -6.41 11.91 -15.14
C GLU A 113 -6.85 10.56 -14.55
N LEU A 114 -8.06 10.11 -14.89
CA LEU A 114 -8.51 8.75 -14.54
C LEU A 114 -7.58 7.71 -15.16
N ALA A 115 -7.32 6.63 -14.40
CA ALA A 115 -6.39 5.56 -14.73
C ALA A 115 -4.91 5.95 -14.78
N ASP A 116 -4.53 7.20 -14.48
CA ASP A 116 -3.14 7.54 -14.17
C ASP A 116 -2.71 6.92 -12.84
N LEU A 117 -1.41 6.77 -12.66
CA LEU A 117 -0.81 6.28 -11.44
C LEU A 117 -0.25 7.44 -10.60
N VAL A 118 -0.44 7.40 -9.29
CA VAL A 118 0.23 8.30 -8.36
C VAL A 118 1.16 7.48 -7.47
N ILE A 119 2.46 7.74 -7.56
CA ILE A 119 3.50 7.18 -6.70
C ILE A 119 3.70 8.12 -5.52
N SER A 120 3.48 7.63 -4.31
CA SER A 120 3.54 8.44 -3.10
C SER A 120 4.97 8.56 -2.58
N THR A 121 5.47 9.80 -2.42
CA THR A 121 6.76 10.07 -1.75
C THR A 121 6.60 10.16 -0.25
N SER A 122 5.47 10.66 0.19
CA SER A 122 5.08 10.85 1.59
C SER A 122 3.56 10.95 1.69
N ALA A 123 3.04 10.97 2.90
CA ALA A 123 1.61 11.14 3.11
C ALA A 123 1.27 12.13 4.22
N VAL A 124 0.24 12.94 3.98
CA VAL A 124 -0.44 13.72 5.03
C VAL A 124 -1.28 12.77 5.87
N ARG A 125 -1.03 12.71 7.17
CA ARG A 125 -1.76 11.86 8.11
C ARG A 125 -3.06 12.55 8.55
N LEU A 126 -4.18 12.22 7.89
CA LEU A 126 -5.51 12.64 8.30
C LEU A 126 -6.25 11.53 9.07
N GLU A 127 -5.54 10.47 9.41
CA GLU A 127 -5.97 9.36 10.26
C GLU A 127 -5.35 9.49 11.66
N ASN A 128 -5.89 8.76 12.61
CA ASN A 128 -5.44 8.79 14.01
C ASN A 128 -4.80 7.48 14.48
N THR A 129 -4.87 6.40 13.72
CA THR A 129 -4.38 5.08 14.09
C THR A 129 -2.87 5.08 14.31
N SER A 130 -2.11 5.65 13.36
CA SER A 130 -0.65 5.74 13.48
C SER A 130 -0.19 6.64 14.62
N THR A 131 -1.02 7.58 15.10
CA THR A 131 -0.71 8.44 16.26
C THR A 131 -0.67 7.68 17.57
N SER A 132 -1.18 6.45 17.61
CA SER A 132 -1.04 5.55 18.76
C SER A 132 0.39 5.05 18.97
N TYR A 133 1.25 5.16 17.95
CA TYR A 133 2.64 4.66 17.97
C TYR A 133 3.68 5.78 17.95
N VAL A 134 3.35 6.94 17.39
CA VAL A 134 4.28 8.04 17.21
C VAL A 134 3.60 9.39 17.51
N VAL A 135 4.41 10.41 17.77
CA VAL A 135 3.90 11.79 17.99
C VAL A 135 3.23 12.34 16.72
N GLN A 136 2.32 13.29 16.87
CA GLN A 136 1.54 13.86 15.77
C GLN A 136 2.42 14.42 14.62
N GLY A 137 3.54 15.07 14.93
CA GLY A 137 4.48 15.62 13.95
C GLY A 137 5.42 14.60 13.29
N TYR A 138 5.32 13.30 13.62
CA TYR A 138 6.15 12.27 13.00
C TYR A 138 5.83 12.12 11.51
N PRO A 139 6.84 12.17 10.59
CA PRO A 139 6.57 12.15 9.17
C PRO A 139 6.17 10.76 8.66
N ALA A 140 5.15 10.71 7.80
CA ALA A 140 4.81 9.53 7.03
C ALA A 140 5.53 9.59 5.67
N VAL A 141 6.68 8.93 5.55
CA VAL A 141 7.53 8.94 4.36
C VAL A 141 7.68 7.55 3.76
N ALA A 142 7.58 7.47 2.43
CA ALA A 142 7.92 6.25 1.72
C ALA A 142 9.44 6.01 1.75
N HIS A 143 9.85 4.75 1.75
CA HIS A 143 11.26 4.43 1.62
C HIS A 143 11.76 4.78 0.21
N TYR A 144 12.88 5.52 0.10
CA TYR A 144 13.36 6.04 -1.20
C TYR A 144 13.60 4.94 -2.24
N GLU A 145 14.10 3.76 -1.84
CA GLU A 145 14.27 2.62 -2.76
C GLU A 145 12.94 2.15 -3.34
N CYS A 146 11.87 2.14 -2.54
CA CYS A 146 10.53 1.79 -3.02
C CYS A 146 9.99 2.83 -3.99
N VAL A 147 10.22 4.12 -3.72
CA VAL A 147 9.81 5.21 -4.64
C VAL A 147 10.55 5.09 -5.97
N LEU A 148 11.86 4.88 -5.95
CA LEU A 148 12.67 4.72 -7.17
C LEU A 148 12.28 3.48 -7.95
N ALA A 149 12.04 2.35 -7.29
CA ALA A 149 11.62 1.11 -7.93
C ALA A 149 10.24 1.25 -8.61
N LEU A 150 9.29 1.93 -7.96
CA LEU A 150 7.97 2.22 -8.54
C LEU A 150 8.06 3.16 -9.73
N LEU A 151 8.91 4.20 -9.64
CA LEU A 151 9.15 5.14 -10.72
C LEU A 151 9.77 4.44 -11.93
N GLU A 152 10.81 3.63 -11.72
CA GLU A 152 11.44 2.83 -12.76
C GLU A 152 10.46 1.83 -13.39
N ALA A 153 9.62 1.18 -12.58
CA ALA A 153 8.59 0.26 -13.06
C ALA A 153 7.57 0.95 -13.96
N ALA A 154 7.05 2.11 -13.56
CA ALA A 154 6.08 2.87 -14.34
C ALA A 154 6.70 3.38 -15.67
N ASN A 155 7.94 3.86 -15.65
CA ASN A 155 8.69 4.24 -16.84
C ASN A 155 8.91 3.07 -17.81
N LYS A 156 9.40 1.94 -17.30
CA LYS A 156 9.64 0.73 -18.09
C LYS A 156 8.36 0.23 -18.78
N LEU A 157 7.22 0.34 -18.10
CA LEU A 157 5.92 -0.03 -18.64
C LEU A 157 5.29 1.07 -19.51
N SER A 158 5.96 2.23 -19.63
CA SER A 158 5.46 3.40 -20.37
C SER A 158 4.06 3.83 -19.93
N LEU A 159 3.79 3.78 -18.62
CA LEU A 159 2.49 4.13 -18.07
C LEU A 159 2.44 5.60 -17.63
N PRO A 160 1.30 6.30 -17.80
CA PRO A 160 1.13 7.64 -17.26
C PRO A 160 1.18 7.61 -15.73
N HIS A 161 2.10 8.38 -15.15
CA HIS A 161 2.33 8.39 -13.71
C HIS A 161 2.77 9.76 -13.21
N HIS A 162 2.51 9.98 -11.93
CA HIS A 162 2.84 11.21 -11.20
C HIS A 162 3.54 10.84 -9.89
N LEU A 163 4.46 11.69 -9.47
CA LEU A 163 5.15 11.56 -8.20
C LEU A 163 4.70 12.69 -7.28
N GLY A 164 4.28 12.38 -6.05
CA GLY A 164 3.80 13.42 -5.17
C GLY A 164 3.42 12.99 -3.77
N VAL A 165 2.93 13.97 -3.01
CA VAL A 165 2.42 13.76 -1.65
C VAL A 165 0.98 13.25 -1.74
N THR A 166 0.68 12.20 -1.00
CA THR A 166 -0.66 11.63 -0.84
C THR A 166 -1.31 12.15 0.45
N ALA A 167 -2.63 12.21 0.54
CA ALA A 167 -3.30 12.36 1.83
C ALA A 167 -4.05 11.09 2.17
N THR A 168 -3.83 10.59 3.39
CA THR A 168 -4.50 9.39 3.91
C THR A 168 -5.59 9.80 4.88
N ALA A 169 -6.85 9.52 4.53
CA ALA A 169 -8.02 9.78 5.35
C ALA A 169 -8.61 8.49 5.91
N SER A 170 -9.08 8.51 7.16
CA SER A 170 -9.65 7.32 7.81
C SER A 170 -11.01 6.88 7.26
N GLY A 171 -11.69 7.72 6.49
CA GLY A 171 -13.01 7.42 5.92
C GLY A 171 -13.15 7.93 4.49
N PHE A 172 -14.07 7.33 3.74
CA PHE A 172 -14.28 7.65 2.32
C PHE A 172 -15.14 8.92 2.12
N TYR A 173 -16.16 9.14 2.97
CA TYR A 173 -17.09 10.25 2.82
C TYR A 173 -16.65 11.49 3.61
N GLY A 174 -17.00 11.58 4.88
CA GLY A 174 -16.77 12.76 5.70
C GLY A 174 -15.32 13.16 5.84
N SER A 175 -14.43 12.19 6.04
CA SER A 175 -12.98 12.43 6.16
C SER A 175 -12.30 12.86 4.85
N GLN A 176 -13.00 12.77 3.71
CA GLN A 176 -12.53 13.25 2.40
C GLN A 176 -13.38 14.39 1.84
N GLY A 177 -14.20 15.04 2.68
CA GLY A 177 -15.01 16.18 2.28
C GLY A 177 -16.18 15.86 1.35
N ARG A 178 -16.65 14.61 1.27
CA ARG A 178 -17.81 14.23 0.45
C ARG A 178 -19.11 14.44 1.21
N ALA A 179 -19.91 15.39 0.79
CA ALA A 179 -21.27 15.58 1.27
C ALA A 179 -22.23 14.67 0.48
N VAL A 180 -23.11 13.98 1.20
CA VAL A 180 -24.21 13.19 0.62
C VAL A 180 -25.49 13.47 1.40
N PRO A 181 -26.68 13.19 0.86
CA PRO A 181 -27.93 13.44 1.56
C PRO A 181 -27.93 12.88 2.98
N GLY A 182 -28.19 13.73 3.97
CA GLY A 182 -28.21 13.38 5.39
C GLY A 182 -26.82 13.34 6.09
N PHE A 183 -25.71 13.47 5.35
CA PHE A 183 -24.36 13.46 5.91
C PHE A 183 -23.51 14.62 5.36
N THR A 184 -23.40 15.68 6.13
CA THR A 184 -22.56 16.83 5.78
C THR A 184 -21.24 16.76 6.52
N PRO A 185 -20.09 16.66 5.83
CA PRO A 185 -18.80 16.65 6.50
C PRO A 185 -18.48 17.99 7.16
N ARG A 186 -17.70 17.95 8.23
CA ARG A 186 -17.26 19.17 8.94
C ARG A 186 -16.44 20.10 8.04
N ASN A 187 -15.62 19.52 7.15
CA ASN A 187 -14.82 20.26 6.18
C ASN A 187 -15.09 19.76 4.76
N GLN A 188 -15.94 20.49 4.03
CA GLN A 188 -16.22 20.19 2.61
C GLN A 188 -15.13 20.74 1.68
N ASN A 189 -14.33 21.70 2.13
CA ASN A 189 -13.27 22.34 1.37
C ASN A 189 -11.94 21.54 1.44
N LEU A 190 -11.89 20.45 2.18
CA LEU A 190 -10.68 19.67 2.37
C LEU A 190 -9.94 19.32 1.05
N PRO A 191 -10.62 18.92 -0.04
CA PRO A 191 -9.93 18.67 -1.31
C PRO A 191 -9.20 19.91 -1.87
N ALA A 192 -9.83 21.07 -1.81
CA ALA A 192 -9.23 22.33 -2.27
C ALA A 192 -8.07 22.79 -1.36
N GLU A 193 -8.19 22.62 -0.04
CA GLU A 193 -7.10 22.90 0.90
C GLU A 193 -5.89 22.00 0.64
N LEU A 194 -6.10 20.73 0.42
CA LEU A 194 -5.04 19.77 0.09
C LEU A 194 -4.40 20.08 -1.28
N ASP A 195 -5.19 20.44 -2.28
CA ASP A 195 -4.68 20.90 -3.57
C ASP A 195 -3.80 22.14 -3.43
N ALA A 196 -4.22 23.13 -2.64
CA ALA A 196 -3.42 24.33 -2.35
C ALA A 196 -2.10 24.00 -1.63
N MET A 197 -2.05 22.93 -0.85
CA MET A 197 -0.83 22.39 -0.22
C MET A 197 -0.01 21.47 -1.12
N ASN A 198 -0.32 21.40 -2.41
CA ASN A 198 0.33 20.55 -3.40
C ASN A 198 0.23 19.04 -3.13
N VAL A 199 -0.84 18.58 -2.50
CA VAL A 199 -1.15 17.17 -2.35
C VAL A 199 -1.75 16.63 -3.65
N SER A 200 -1.28 15.48 -4.11
CA SER A 200 -1.63 14.91 -5.42
C SER A 200 -2.95 14.14 -5.41
N ASN A 201 -3.17 13.34 -4.36
CA ASN A 201 -4.33 12.45 -4.27
C ASN A 201 -4.74 12.15 -2.83
N LEU A 202 -5.94 11.58 -2.70
CA LEU A 202 -6.54 11.07 -1.46
C LEU A 202 -6.73 9.55 -1.55
N GLU A 203 -6.34 8.84 -0.49
CA GLU A 203 -6.57 7.43 -0.28
C GLU A 203 -6.73 7.12 1.22
N MET A 204 -6.62 5.88 1.68
CA MET A 204 -7.04 5.52 3.04
C MET A 204 -5.99 4.75 3.87
N GLU A 205 -4.79 4.40 3.37
CA GLU A 205 -3.86 3.49 4.08
C GLU A 205 -2.38 3.89 4.04
N ALA A 206 -1.93 4.68 3.07
CA ALA A 206 -0.51 4.92 2.81
C ALA A 206 0.23 5.52 4.01
N SER A 207 -0.36 6.51 4.71
CA SER A 207 0.32 7.14 5.86
C SER A 207 0.56 6.15 7.00
N CYS A 208 -0.37 5.23 7.22
CA CYS A 208 -0.24 4.19 8.24
C CYS A 208 0.91 3.24 7.90
N TRP A 209 0.97 2.73 6.65
CA TRP A 209 2.08 1.91 6.17
C TRP A 209 3.43 2.63 6.30
N PHE A 210 3.52 3.89 5.86
CA PHE A 210 4.77 4.66 5.89
C PHE A 210 5.23 4.92 7.32
N THR A 211 4.31 5.33 8.19
CA THR A 211 4.62 5.63 9.60
C THR A 211 5.09 4.38 10.34
N LEU A 212 4.33 3.28 10.25
CA LEU A 212 4.66 2.04 10.94
C LEU A 212 5.89 1.35 10.34
N GLY A 213 6.08 1.42 9.01
CA GLY A 213 7.28 0.92 8.35
C GLY A 213 8.53 1.65 8.82
N THR A 214 8.51 2.99 8.86
CA THR A 214 9.62 3.79 9.38
C THR A 214 9.85 3.51 10.86
N TYR A 215 8.80 3.43 11.68
CA TYR A 215 8.88 3.11 13.11
C TYR A 215 9.54 1.75 13.38
N ARG A 216 9.23 0.74 12.56
CA ARG A 216 9.77 -0.63 12.69
C ARG A 216 11.06 -0.86 11.90
N GLY A 217 11.49 0.10 11.06
CA GLY A 217 12.72 0.01 10.28
C GLY A 217 12.62 -0.92 9.06
N PHE A 218 11.46 -1.02 8.41
CA PHE A 218 11.30 -1.76 7.16
C PHE A 218 10.83 -0.85 6.00
N ARG A 219 11.03 -1.32 4.76
CA ARG A 219 10.75 -0.52 3.56
C ARG A 219 9.26 -0.54 3.21
N THR A 220 8.72 0.65 2.97
CA THR A 220 7.33 0.81 2.48
C THR A 220 7.27 1.75 1.29
N GLY A 221 6.37 1.47 0.37
CA GLY A 221 6.04 2.31 -0.78
C GLY A 221 4.57 2.20 -1.12
N ALA A 222 4.08 3.12 -1.95
CA ALA A 222 2.70 3.07 -2.44
C ALA A 222 2.59 3.62 -3.85
N VAL A 223 1.78 2.95 -4.66
CA VAL A 223 1.26 3.42 -5.94
C VAL A 223 -0.24 3.22 -5.96
N CYS A 224 -0.98 4.25 -6.36
CA CYS A 224 -2.43 4.21 -6.47
C CYS A 224 -2.88 4.60 -7.87
N ALA A 225 -3.78 3.82 -8.45
CA ALA A 225 -4.47 4.21 -9.67
C ALA A 225 -5.57 5.23 -9.34
N VAL A 226 -5.76 6.21 -10.20
CA VAL A 226 -6.76 7.26 -10.03
C VAL A 226 -8.12 6.75 -10.48
N TYR A 227 -9.05 6.62 -9.51
CA TYR A 227 -10.43 6.19 -9.74
C TYR A 227 -11.42 7.38 -9.72
N ALA A 228 -11.04 8.46 -9.07
CA ALA A 228 -11.83 9.69 -9.05
C ALA A 228 -10.95 10.89 -9.38
N ASN A 229 -11.43 11.78 -10.24
CA ASN A 229 -10.81 13.09 -10.39
C ASN A 229 -11.68 14.11 -9.64
N ARG A 230 -11.20 14.57 -8.46
CA ARG A 230 -11.94 15.46 -7.56
C ARG A 230 -12.01 16.90 -8.08
N HIS A 231 -11.09 17.26 -9.00
CA HIS A 231 -11.09 18.55 -9.66
C HIS A 231 -12.17 18.66 -10.74
N LYS A 232 -12.41 17.56 -11.48
CA LYS A 232 -13.40 17.49 -12.54
C LYS A 232 -14.75 16.92 -12.06
N ASP A 233 -14.83 16.45 -10.81
CA ASP A 233 -15.99 15.76 -10.23
C ASP A 233 -16.45 14.58 -11.06
N VAL A 234 -15.49 13.71 -11.49
CA VAL A 234 -15.77 12.50 -12.26
C VAL A 234 -15.25 11.26 -11.54
N PHE A 235 -15.96 10.17 -11.71
CA PHE A 235 -15.60 8.85 -11.19
C PHE A 235 -15.44 7.86 -12.35
N ILE A 236 -14.54 6.89 -12.18
CA ILE A 236 -14.16 5.91 -13.19
C ILE A 236 -15.32 4.97 -13.55
N ASP A 237 -15.48 4.63 -14.82
CA ASP A 237 -16.36 3.56 -15.29
C ASP A 237 -15.70 2.18 -15.15
N THR A 238 -16.46 1.11 -15.41
CA THR A 238 -15.98 -0.26 -15.20
C THR A 238 -14.81 -0.63 -16.11
N GLU A 239 -14.84 -0.25 -17.39
CA GLU A 239 -13.81 -0.58 -18.35
C GLU A 239 -12.49 0.14 -18.01
N THR A 240 -12.56 1.44 -17.74
CA THR A 240 -11.41 2.23 -17.32
C THR A 240 -10.87 1.77 -15.97
N LYS A 241 -11.75 1.31 -15.05
CA LYS A 241 -11.34 0.71 -13.75
C LYS A 241 -10.48 -0.53 -13.94
N ASP A 242 -10.86 -1.44 -14.82
CA ASP A 242 -10.09 -2.66 -15.09
C ASP A 242 -8.70 -2.33 -15.67
N LEU A 243 -8.61 -1.35 -16.56
CA LEU A 243 -7.35 -0.84 -17.09
C LEU A 243 -6.48 -0.21 -15.98
N ALA A 244 -7.08 0.65 -15.17
CA ALA A 244 -6.40 1.32 -14.06
C ALA A 244 -5.84 0.32 -13.04
N GLU A 245 -6.62 -0.68 -12.68
CA GLU A 245 -6.22 -1.74 -11.77
C GLU A 245 -5.09 -2.58 -12.36
N LYS A 246 -5.17 -2.97 -13.62
CA LYS A 246 -4.12 -3.70 -14.32
C LYS A 246 -2.80 -2.92 -14.28
N ARG A 247 -2.82 -1.62 -14.64
CA ARG A 247 -1.64 -0.74 -14.60
C ARG A 247 -1.01 -0.70 -13.20
N CYS A 248 -1.83 -0.56 -12.17
CA CYS A 248 -1.37 -0.52 -10.78
C CYS A 248 -0.74 -1.84 -10.34
N ILE A 249 -1.36 -2.98 -10.66
CA ILE A 249 -0.85 -4.32 -10.37
C ILE A 249 0.49 -4.54 -11.07
N GLU A 250 0.57 -4.31 -12.37
CA GLU A 250 1.79 -4.53 -13.16
C GLU A 250 2.94 -3.63 -12.69
N THR A 251 2.65 -2.38 -12.30
CA THR A 251 3.66 -1.49 -11.72
C THR A 251 4.15 -2.00 -10.37
N GLY A 252 3.27 -2.47 -9.49
CA GLY A 252 3.66 -3.07 -8.22
C GLY A 252 4.53 -4.32 -8.40
N LEU A 253 4.14 -5.23 -9.28
CA LEU A 253 4.89 -6.44 -9.60
C LEU A 253 6.28 -6.14 -10.20
N GLU A 254 6.35 -5.20 -11.14
CA GLU A 254 7.63 -4.79 -11.73
C GLU A 254 8.53 -4.08 -10.70
N ALA A 255 7.96 -3.27 -9.80
CA ALA A 255 8.71 -2.61 -8.74
C ALA A 255 9.35 -3.62 -7.77
N ILE A 256 8.69 -4.74 -7.48
CA ILE A 256 9.28 -5.84 -6.68
C ILE A 256 10.52 -6.42 -7.39
N LEU A 257 10.46 -6.60 -8.71
CA LEU A 257 11.63 -7.08 -9.48
C LEU A 257 12.78 -6.06 -9.45
N GLN A 258 12.48 -4.77 -9.53
CA GLN A 258 13.49 -3.71 -9.41
C GLN A 258 14.12 -3.68 -8.01
N LEU A 259 13.30 -3.77 -6.95
CA LEU A 259 13.80 -3.85 -5.57
C LEU A 259 14.69 -5.08 -5.35
N HIS A 260 14.32 -6.22 -5.90
CA HIS A 260 15.13 -7.43 -5.82
C HIS A 260 16.51 -7.24 -6.49
N LYS A 261 16.55 -6.59 -7.67
CA LYS A 261 17.82 -6.25 -8.34
C LYS A 261 18.63 -5.24 -7.52
N MET A 262 18.00 -4.20 -6.98
CA MET A 262 18.66 -3.24 -6.08
C MET A 262 19.29 -3.95 -4.88
N ASP A 263 18.59 -4.91 -4.27
CA ASP A 263 19.10 -5.70 -3.15
C ASP A 263 20.30 -6.55 -3.54
N GLN A 264 20.29 -7.14 -4.74
CA GLN A 264 21.44 -7.87 -5.27
C GLN A 264 22.63 -6.93 -5.57
N ALA A 265 22.37 -5.72 -6.09
CA ALA A 265 23.41 -4.75 -6.40
C ALA A 265 24.06 -4.14 -5.15
N LYS A 266 23.33 -4.00 -4.05
CA LYS A 266 23.87 -3.48 -2.77
C LYS A 266 25.09 -4.27 -2.26
N LYS A 267 25.11 -5.60 -2.41
CA LYS A 267 26.18 -6.48 -1.90
C LYS A 267 26.49 -6.20 -0.42
N LYS A 268 27.58 -5.44 -0.15
CA LYS A 268 28.02 -5.06 1.20
C LYS A 268 27.52 -3.68 1.66
N HIS A 269 26.85 -2.92 0.77
CA HIS A 269 26.33 -1.60 1.11
C HIS A 269 24.99 -1.71 1.84
N GLN A 270 24.81 -0.91 2.88
CA GLN A 270 23.56 -0.84 3.61
C GLN A 270 22.43 -0.23 2.75
N HIS A 271 22.78 0.72 1.88
CA HIS A 271 21.86 1.48 1.05
C HIS A 271 22.17 1.29 -0.43
N TRP A 272 21.13 1.24 -1.25
CA TRP A 272 21.29 1.33 -2.69
C TRP A 272 21.41 2.80 -3.13
N PHE A 273 22.27 3.06 -4.10
CA PHE A 273 22.42 4.36 -4.77
C PHE A 273 22.75 4.15 -6.25
N PRO A 274 22.48 5.16 -7.13
CA PRO A 274 22.49 4.96 -8.60
C PRO A 274 23.81 4.40 -9.16
N SER A 275 24.96 4.74 -8.61
CA SER A 275 26.25 4.25 -9.10
C SER A 275 26.53 2.77 -8.81
N LEU A 276 25.66 2.08 -8.04
CA LEU A 276 25.75 0.63 -7.88
C LEU A 276 25.18 -0.12 -9.09
N GLY A 277 24.35 0.53 -9.91
CA GLY A 277 23.62 -0.11 -10.99
C GLY A 277 22.50 -1.04 -10.51
N MET A 278 21.85 -1.71 -11.44
CA MET A 278 20.82 -2.70 -11.20
C MET A 278 21.10 -3.99 -11.99
#